data_051af7a3382387eaab9b2a8b1a4fd977
#
_entry.id   051af7a3382387eaab9b2a8b1a4fd977
#
_cell.length_a   1.000
_cell.length_b   1.000
_cell.length_c   1.000
_cell.angle_alpha   90.00
_cell.angle_beta   90.00
_cell.angle_gamma   90.00
#
_symmetry.space_group_name_H-M   'P 1'
#
loop_
_entity.id
_entity.type
_entity.pdbx_description
1 polymer ?
#
loop_
_entity_poly.entity_id
_entity_poly.type
_entity_poly.pdbx_seq_one_letter_code
_entity_poly.pdbx_strand_id
1 'polypeptide(L)'
;MQVTETQTDGLKREFKVVIAANDIQEKLEHRLMELGSTIKVPGFRPGKVPVQILKQRFGRSVIGEVVERAVSDGSSQALSERGLRPATQPRIEITAFDEGKDLEFTMALELLPDIKPMDFGGLKLTQLKVEVEDSEVDSALDHLAGHRKESKPLEAPRKAESGDVLVIDFRGSVNGEELPGMAAEDHHLELGSSSFVEGFEDQLIGADIGEERQVKVRFPDGYVNDKLAGQEAAFEVKVKEIRETQPAAVDEDFARSLGEESLDALKARLREQIGQDYEQACRTHLKRELLDKLAEAHDFVVPAGMVDVEFQTIWPHIEEDLKAGKLEGEDQGKSEEQLKTEYREIAERRVRLGLLLSEVGRVNNIDVSPEELNRALAMEARKHPGQEREVFDYFQRTPEAMANLRAPIFENKVVDFIVEMADTEEKGVTAAELRAELEGTAAAASGGEGEKKMAKGKGGARKAKAKPKSEEAD
;
A
#
# COMPACT_ATOMS: atom_id res chain seq x y z
N MET A 1 -13.92 10.27 44.01
CA MET A 1 -14.16 10.84 42.65
C MET A 1 -15.66 10.94 42.39
N GLN A 2 -16.14 12.04 41.79
CA GLN A 2 -17.53 12.22 41.34
C GLN A 2 -17.55 12.40 39.81
N VAL A 3 -18.47 11.70 39.13
CA VAL A 3 -18.63 11.77 37.66
C VAL A 3 -20.08 12.14 37.35
N THR A 4 -20.27 13.30 36.74
CA THR A 4 -21.58 13.83 36.35
C THR A 4 -21.65 13.97 34.83
N GLU A 5 -22.67 13.43 34.21
CA GLU A 5 -22.93 13.62 32.79
C GLU A 5 -23.55 15.01 32.57
N THR A 6 -22.91 15.81 31.70
CA THR A 6 -23.31 17.21 31.44
C THR A 6 -24.04 17.35 30.12
N GLN A 7 -23.68 16.54 29.10
CA GLN A 7 -24.32 16.59 27.80
C GLN A 7 -24.45 15.18 27.18
N THR A 8 -25.58 14.95 26.51
CA THR A 8 -25.90 13.77 25.74
C THR A 8 -26.48 14.18 24.41
N ASP A 9 -25.78 13.86 23.32
CA ASP A 9 -26.24 14.13 21.95
C ASP A 9 -25.86 12.96 21.04
N GLY A 10 -26.82 12.09 20.73
CA GLY A 10 -26.58 10.89 19.94
C GLY A 10 -25.50 10.00 20.57
N LEU A 11 -24.37 9.83 19.88
CA LEU A 11 -23.20 9.09 20.36
C LEU A 11 -22.25 9.95 21.21
N LYS A 12 -22.39 11.27 21.16
CA LYS A 12 -21.53 12.20 21.93
C LYS A 12 -21.97 12.27 23.38
N ARG A 13 -21.00 12.20 24.27
CA ARG A 13 -21.17 12.33 25.71
C ARG A 13 -20.15 13.29 26.26
N GLU A 14 -20.57 14.09 27.23
CA GLU A 14 -19.68 14.94 28.02
C GLU A 14 -19.87 14.66 29.50
N PHE A 15 -18.78 14.44 30.19
CA PHE A 15 -18.74 14.18 31.61
C PHE A 15 -17.90 15.24 32.32
N LYS A 16 -18.42 15.76 33.41
CA LYS A 16 -17.63 16.52 34.40
C LYS A 16 -17.15 15.57 35.47
N VAL A 17 -15.84 15.50 35.65
CA VAL A 17 -15.19 14.66 36.65
C VAL A 17 -14.56 15.57 37.71
N VAL A 18 -14.82 15.27 38.97
CA VAL A 18 -14.25 15.97 40.12
C VAL A 18 -13.48 14.98 40.99
N ILE A 19 -12.19 15.23 41.18
CA ILE A 19 -11.31 14.45 42.04
C ILE A 19 -11.03 15.29 43.31
N ALA A 20 -11.30 14.72 44.47
CA ALA A 20 -11.13 15.45 45.74
C ALA A 20 -9.68 15.87 45.98
N ALA A 21 -9.48 17.04 46.59
CA ALA A 21 -8.17 17.57 46.91
C ALA A 21 -7.32 16.60 47.74
N ASN A 22 -7.95 15.85 48.67
CA ASN A 22 -7.26 14.85 49.49
C ASN A 22 -6.64 13.73 48.63
N ASP A 23 -7.36 13.23 47.59
CA ASP A 23 -6.85 12.18 46.73
C ASP A 23 -5.64 12.65 45.93
N ILE A 24 -5.67 13.91 45.46
CA ILE A 24 -4.51 14.53 44.77
C ILE A 24 -3.33 14.72 45.71
N GLN A 25 -3.60 15.16 46.97
CA GLN A 25 -2.57 15.35 47.99
C GLN A 25 -1.88 14.02 48.34
N GLU A 26 -2.64 12.94 48.52
CA GLU A 26 -2.10 11.61 48.80
C GLU A 26 -1.21 11.11 47.64
N LYS A 27 -1.69 11.24 46.40
CA LYS A 27 -0.90 10.88 45.22
C LYS A 27 0.38 11.70 45.09
N LEU A 28 0.32 13.00 45.40
CA LEU A 28 1.49 13.88 45.42
C LEU A 28 2.52 13.45 46.50
N GLU A 29 2.06 13.18 47.72
CA GLU A 29 2.94 12.72 48.79
C GLU A 29 3.61 11.39 48.47
N HIS A 30 2.85 10.43 47.92
CA HIS A 30 3.38 9.15 47.48
C HIS A 30 4.45 9.32 46.40
N ARG A 31 4.18 10.14 45.39
CA ARG A 31 5.14 10.40 44.30
C ARG A 31 6.41 11.13 44.81
N LEU A 32 6.27 12.08 45.75
CA LEU A 32 7.40 12.74 46.37
C LEU A 32 8.26 11.78 47.20
N MET A 33 7.65 10.78 47.88
CA MET A 33 8.38 9.76 48.63
C MET A 33 9.15 8.84 47.67
N GLU A 34 8.56 8.41 46.56
CA GLU A 34 9.24 7.64 45.53
C GLU A 34 10.46 8.38 44.98
N LEU A 35 10.27 9.66 44.64
CA LEU A 35 11.31 10.53 44.14
C LEU A 35 12.43 10.71 45.18
N GLY A 36 12.06 10.89 46.46
CA GLY A 36 13.00 11.01 47.58
C GLY A 36 13.85 9.76 47.80
N SER A 37 13.41 8.60 47.36
CA SER A 37 14.18 7.34 47.39
C SER A 37 15.29 7.29 46.37
N THR A 38 15.09 7.97 45.23
CA THR A 38 15.97 7.92 44.03
C THR A 38 16.91 9.13 43.95
N ILE A 39 16.47 10.30 44.40
CA ILE A 39 17.22 11.57 44.26
C ILE A 39 18.16 11.81 45.47
N LYS A 40 19.38 12.25 45.17
CA LYS A 40 20.33 12.75 46.18
C LYS A 40 20.04 14.21 46.50
N VAL A 41 19.52 14.47 47.70
CA VAL A 41 19.32 15.84 48.23
C VAL A 41 20.49 16.20 49.16
N PRO A 42 21.23 17.30 48.94
CA PRO A 42 22.31 17.71 49.79
C PRO A 42 21.85 17.86 51.25
N GLY A 43 22.57 17.21 52.17
CA GLY A 43 22.25 17.22 53.61
C GLY A 43 21.36 16.05 54.09
N PHE A 44 20.88 15.21 53.18
CA PHE A 44 20.04 14.06 53.56
C PHE A 44 20.52 12.76 52.89
N ARG A 45 20.35 11.66 53.62
CA ARG A 45 20.58 10.32 53.07
C ARG A 45 19.40 9.97 52.10
N PRO A 46 19.65 9.34 50.92
CA PRO A 46 18.59 8.88 50.05
C PRO A 46 17.52 8.06 50.79
N GLY A 47 16.24 8.34 50.56
CA GLY A 47 15.12 7.70 51.25
C GLY A 47 14.82 8.24 52.68
N LYS A 48 15.56 9.22 53.19
CA LYS A 48 15.32 9.83 54.52
C LYS A 48 15.07 11.33 54.47
N VAL A 49 14.70 11.86 53.32
CA VAL A 49 14.36 13.26 53.10
C VAL A 49 12.92 13.49 53.59
N PRO A 50 12.65 14.46 54.49
CA PRO A 50 11.28 14.79 54.91
C PRO A 50 10.42 15.24 53.70
N VAL A 51 9.17 14.78 53.66
CA VAL A 51 8.23 15.08 52.56
C VAL A 51 8.03 16.58 52.36
N GLN A 52 8.07 17.38 53.44
CA GLN A 52 7.94 18.84 53.34
C GLN A 52 9.08 19.49 52.54
N ILE A 53 10.31 18.99 52.68
CA ILE A 53 11.47 19.49 51.93
C ILE A 53 11.37 19.06 50.47
N LEU A 54 10.92 17.83 50.20
CA LEU A 54 10.66 17.34 48.85
C LEU A 54 9.56 18.16 48.17
N LYS A 55 8.45 18.44 48.89
CA LYS A 55 7.35 19.28 48.40
C LYS A 55 7.83 20.70 48.07
N GLN A 56 8.65 21.32 48.94
CA GLN A 56 9.17 22.67 48.71
C GLN A 56 10.10 22.76 47.50
N ARG A 57 10.90 21.73 47.24
CA ARG A 57 11.89 21.73 46.15
C ARG A 57 11.35 21.21 44.82
N PHE A 58 10.52 20.19 44.87
CA PHE A 58 10.08 19.42 43.68
C PHE A 58 8.55 19.45 43.47
N GLY A 59 7.78 20.01 44.43
CA GLY A 59 6.33 20.01 44.40
C GLY A 59 5.76 20.56 43.10
N ARG A 60 6.29 21.67 42.59
CA ARG A 60 5.83 22.30 41.36
C ARG A 60 6.11 21.47 40.11
N SER A 61 7.20 20.72 40.06
CA SER A 61 7.50 19.86 38.93
C SER A 61 6.73 18.52 38.95
N VAL A 62 6.47 18.04 40.19
CA VAL A 62 5.77 16.75 40.38
C VAL A 62 4.25 16.89 40.30
N ILE A 63 3.71 18.06 40.66
CA ILE A 63 2.26 18.28 40.65
C ILE A 63 1.65 18.13 39.24
N GLY A 64 2.35 18.57 38.19
CA GLY A 64 1.92 18.41 36.82
C GLY A 64 1.78 16.92 36.43
N GLU A 65 2.79 16.13 36.76
CA GLU A 65 2.78 14.66 36.52
C GLU A 65 1.67 13.97 37.32
N VAL A 66 1.45 14.39 38.57
CA VAL A 66 0.40 13.82 39.42
C VAL A 66 -1.00 14.16 38.89
N VAL A 67 -1.20 15.39 38.43
CA VAL A 67 -2.49 15.81 37.83
C VAL A 67 -2.76 15.06 36.55
N GLU A 68 -1.78 14.98 35.65
CA GLU A 68 -1.91 14.22 34.39
C GLU A 68 -2.28 12.75 34.65
N ARG A 69 -1.57 12.12 35.60
CA ARG A 69 -1.88 10.75 36.00
C ARG A 69 -3.26 10.60 36.66
N ALA A 70 -3.64 11.55 37.51
CA ALA A 70 -4.95 11.54 38.15
C ALA A 70 -6.09 11.71 37.13
N VAL A 71 -5.91 12.55 36.13
CA VAL A 71 -6.84 12.74 35.02
C VAL A 71 -6.94 11.45 34.20
N SER A 72 -5.83 10.83 33.85
CA SER A 72 -5.81 9.56 33.09
C SER A 72 -6.49 8.43 33.85
N ASP A 73 -6.13 8.22 35.13
CA ASP A 73 -6.73 7.20 36.01
C ASP A 73 -8.23 7.45 36.19
N GLY A 74 -8.62 8.73 36.49
CA GLY A 74 -10.00 9.12 36.69
C GLY A 74 -10.88 8.94 35.45
N SER A 75 -10.33 9.24 34.26
CA SER A 75 -11.02 9.03 32.99
C SER A 75 -11.23 7.53 32.72
N SER A 76 -10.19 6.72 32.91
CA SER A 76 -10.27 5.27 32.72
C SER A 76 -11.25 4.62 33.69
N GLN A 77 -11.24 5.05 34.95
CA GLN A 77 -12.17 4.58 35.98
C GLN A 77 -13.63 4.97 35.63
N ALA A 78 -13.86 6.22 35.21
CA ALA A 78 -15.18 6.71 34.84
C ALA A 78 -15.79 5.91 33.66
N LEU A 79 -14.97 5.58 32.66
CA LEU A 79 -15.37 4.76 31.51
C LEU A 79 -15.69 3.33 31.95
N SER A 80 -14.83 2.72 32.76
CA SER A 80 -14.99 1.33 33.21
C SER A 80 -16.23 1.16 34.12
N GLU A 81 -16.44 2.04 35.11
CA GLU A 81 -17.58 1.96 36.01
C GLU A 81 -18.95 2.09 35.31
N ARG A 82 -18.97 2.83 34.21
CA ARG A 82 -20.19 3.04 33.41
C ARG A 82 -20.33 2.08 32.22
N GLY A 83 -19.33 1.21 32.00
CA GLY A 83 -19.32 0.28 30.87
C GLY A 83 -19.32 0.97 29.52
N LEU A 84 -18.78 2.19 29.44
CA LEU A 84 -18.73 2.98 28.22
C LEU A 84 -17.59 2.53 27.31
N ARG A 85 -17.86 2.40 26.04
CA ARG A 85 -16.89 2.05 25.00
C ARG A 85 -16.64 3.26 24.11
N PRO A 86 -15.57 4.04 24.35
CA PRO A 86 -15.25 5.19 23.51
C PRO A 86 -14.82 4.72 22.12
N ALA A 87 -15.27 5.44 21.08
CA ALA A 87 -14.89 5.20 19.68
C ALA A 87 -13.50 5.75 19.36
N THR A 88 -13.13 6.86 20.02
CA THR A 88 -11.83 7.52 19.90
C THR A 88 -11.32 7.90 21.29
N GLN A 89 -10.07 8.34 21.37
CA GLN A 89 -9.54 8.84 22.65
C GLN A 89 -10.39 10.02 23.15
N PRO A 90 -10.84 10.01 24.42
CA PRO A 90 -11.60 11.09 24.99
C PRO A 90 -10.83 12.42 24.96
N ARG A 91 -11.51 13.48 24.58
CA ARG A 91 -10.96 14.84 24.71
C ARG A 91 -11.13 15.34 26.13
N ILE A 92 -10.04 15.65 26.79
CA ILE A 92 -10.02 16.05 28.20
C ILE A 92 -9.59 17.50 28.29
N GLU A 93 -10.35 18.31 29.05
CA GLU A 93 -10.04 19.70 29.36
C GLU A 93 -10.10 19.92 30.87
N ILE A 94 -8.99 20.36 31.48
CA ILE A 94 -8.95 20.71 32.89
C ILE A 94 -9.64 22.06 33.05
N THR A 95 -10.76 22.07 33.76
CA THR A 95 -11.58 23.27 33.96
C THR A 95 -11.20 24.06 35.23
N ALA A 96 -10.75 23.35 36.28
CA ALA A 96 -10.26 23.99 37.48
C ALA A 96 -9.21 23.13 38.18
N PHE A 97 -8.09 23.76 38.52
CA PHE A 97 -7.07 23.16 39.37
C PHE A 97 -6.31 24.26 40.13
N ASP A 98 -6.40 24.22 41.46
CA ASP A 98 -5.55 25.00 42.36
C ASP A 98 -4.96 24.06 43.42
N GLU A 99 -3.77 24.34 43.91
CA GLU A 99 -3.15 23.54 44.98
C GLU A 99 -4.02 23.56 46.26
N GLY A 100 -4.44 22.38 46.69
CA GLY A 100 -5.30 22.22 47.88
C GLY A 100 -6.82 22.34 47.59
N LYS A 101 -7.21 22.47 46.34
CA LYS A 101 -8.62 22.38 45.90
C LYS A 101 -8.85 21.10 45.06
N ASP A 102 -10.11 20.80 44.83
CA ASP A 102 -10.53 19.70 43.97
C ASP A 102 -10.04 19.93 42.54
N LEU A 103 -9.64 18.85 41.87
CA LEU A 103 -9.34 18.85 40.43
C LEU A 103 -10.63 18.62 39.68
N GLU A 104 -11.00 19.57 38.83
CA GLU A 104 -12.15 19.44 37.95
C GLU A 104 -11.71 19.38 36.49
N PHE A 105 -12.22 18.43 35.75
CA PHE A 105 -12.02 18.36 34.31
C PHE A 105 -13.27 17.88 33.57
N THR A 106 -13.40 18.28 32.32
CA THR A 106 -14.43 17.79 31.43
C THR A 106 -13.81 16.74 30.50
N MET A 107 -14.58 15.69 30.22
CA MET A 107 -14.23 14.60 29.32
C MET A 107 -15.32 14.48 28.26
N ALA A 108 -15.01 14.91 27.04
CA ALA A 108 -15.88 14.74 25.89
C ALA A 108 -15.44 13.50 25.09
N LEU A 109 -16.39 12.65 24.74
CA LEU A 109 -16.12 11.40 24.00
C LEU A 109 -17.29 11.05 23.08
N GLU A 110 -16.99 10.26 22.08
CA GLU A 110 -17.98 9.60 21.24
C GLU A 110 -18.02 8.12 21.59
N LEU A 111 -19.21 7.56 21.73
CA LEU A 111 -19.39 6.14 22.04
C LEU A 111 -19.48 5.31 20.75
N LEU A 112 -19.06 4.06 20.85
CA LEU A 112 -19.39 3.07 19.83
C LEU A 112 -20.92 2.83 19.83
N PRO A 113 -21.55 2.74 18.64
CA PRO A 113 -22.95 2.41 18.53
C PRO A 113 -23.26 0.98 19.02
N ASP A 114 -24.50 0.74 19.43
CA ASP A 114 -24.98 -0.62 19.68
C ASP A 114 -25.38 -1.26 18.35
N ILE A 115 -24.53 -2.14 17.83
CA ILE A 115 -24.67 -2.77 16.52
C ILE A 115 -25.31 -4.14 16.71
N LYS A 116 -26.39 -4.40 15.97
CA LYS A 116 -27.04 -5.71 15.91
C LYS A 116 -26.82 -6.27 14.51
N PRO A 117 -25.88 -7.22 14.34
CA PRO A 117 -25.69 -7.88 13.07
C PRO A 117 -26.99 -8.56 12.60
N MET A 118 -27.23 -8.52 11.28
CA MET A 118 -28.33 -9.24 10.67
C MET A 118 -28.14 -10.76 10.76
N ASP A 119 -29.18 -11.53 10.49
CA ASP A 119 -29.04 -12.97 10.27
C ASP A 119 -28.42 -13.24 8.90
N PHE A 120 -27.23 -13.81 8.91
CA PHE A 120 -26.46 -14.08 7.68
C PHE A 120 -27.03 -15.27 6.89
N GLY A 121 -27.80 -16.19 7.50
CA GLY A 121 -28.39 -17.33 6.78
C GLY A 121 -29.40 -16.93 5.70
N GLY A 122 -29.91 -15.70 5.72
CA GLY A 122 -30.78 -15.16 4.67
C GLY A 122 -30.03 -14.35 3.60
N LEU A 123 -28.71 -14.17 3.71
CA LEU A 123 -27.91 -13.40 2.79
C LEU A 123 -27.54 -14.25 1.55
N LYS A 124 -28.01 -13.83 0.39
CA LYS A 124 -27.70 -14.50 -0.87
C LYS A 124 -26.45 -13.89 -1.49
N LEU A 125 -25.46 -14.73 -1.82
CA LEU A 125 -24.21 -14.31 -2.46
C LEU A 125 -23.97 -15.12 -3.72
N THR A 126 -23.31 -14.52 -4.71
CA THR A 126 -22.95 -15.17 -5.96
C THR A 126 -21.46 -15.47 -5.98
N GLN A 127 -21.09 -16.74 -5.84
CA GLN A 127 -19.70 -17.18 -5.95
C GLN A 127 -19.39 -17.46 -7.41
N LEU A 128 -18.59 -16.59 -8.01
CA LEU A 128 -18.11 -16.80 -9.39
C LEU A 128 -17.07 -17.92 -9.42
N LYS A 129 -17.14 -18.75 -10.47
CA LYS A 129 -16.19 -19.82 -10.71
C LYS A 129 -15.72 -19.77 -12.17
N VAL A 130 -14.42 -19.69 -12.38
CA VAL A 130 -13.79 -19.63 -13.71
C VAL A 130 -12.93 -20.86 -13.91
N GLU A 131 -13.10 -21.50 -15.07
CA GLU A 131 -12.21 -22.58 -15.51
C GLU A 131 -11.12 -22.00 -16.41
N VAL A 132 -9.88 -22.43 -16.19
CA VAL A 132 -8.74 -21.98 -17.01
C VAL A 132 -8.78 -22.71 -18.35
N GLU A 133 -8.94 -21.96 -19.44
CA GLU A 133 -8.91 -22.51 -20.78
C GLU A 133 -7.47 -22.80 -21.25
N ASP A 134 -7.32 -23.83 -22.11
CA ASP A 134 -6.01 -24.16 -22.69
C ASP A 134 -5.43 -23.00 -23.53
N SER A 135 -6.30 -22.25 -24.21
CA SER A 135 -5.95 -21.02 -24.95
C SER A 135 -5.24 -19.96 -24.09
N GLU A 136 -5.59 -19.85 -22.81
CA GLU A 136 -4.98 -18.89 -21.87
C GLU A 136 -3.58 -19.36 -21.44
N VAL A 137 -3.43 -20.68 -21.23
CA VAL A 137 -2.14 -21.29 -20.95
C VAL A 137 -1.20 -21.13 -22.13
N ASP A 138 -1.68 -21.38 -23.35
CA ASP A 138 -0.88 -21.19 -24.57
C ASP A 138 -0.51 -19.71 -24.78
N SER A 139 -1.43 -18.77 -24.52
CA SER A 139 -1.14 -17.33 -24.58
C SER A 139 -0.11 -16.90 -23.53
N ALA A 140 -0.15 -17.48 -22.34
CA ALA A 140 0.85 -17.22 -21.28
C ALA A 140 2.22 -17.76 -21.69
N LEU A 141 2.28 -18.95 -22.33
CA LEU A 141 3.51 -19.50 -22.88
C LEU A 141 4.09 -18.62 -23.98
N ASP A 142 3.27 -18.19 -24.94
CA ASP A 142 3.70 -17.30 -26.02
C ASP A 142 4.25 -15.97 -25.46
N HIS A 143 3.62 -15.43 -24.44
CA HIS A 143 4.09 -14.23 -23.77
C HIS A 143 5.45 -14.45 -23.08
N LEU A 144 5.63 -15.59 -22.39
CA LEU A 144 6.91 -15.95 -21.79
C LEU A 144 8.00 -16.16 -22.84
N ALA A 145 7.67 -16.83 -23.95
CA ALA A 145 8.59 -17.04 -25.08
C ALA A 145 8.98 -15.72 -25.76
N GLY A 146 8.03 -14.78 -25.87
CA GLY A 146 8.27 -13.43 -26.40
C GLY A 146 9.22 -12.60 -25.55
N HIS A 147 9.24 -12.82 -24.24
CA HIS A 147 10.20 -12.18 -23.32
C HIS A 147 11.58 -12.85 -23.31
N ARG A 148 11.68 -14.10 -23.73
CA ARG A 148 12.94 -14.85 -23.91
C ARG A 148 13.22 -15.03 -25.38
N LYS A 149 13.71 -13.97 -26.01
CA LYS A 149 14.11 -13.99 -27.41
C LYS A 149 15.40 -14.80 -27.57
N GLU A 150 15.43 -15.66 -28.57
CA GLU A 150 16.65 -16.31 -29.03
C GLU A 150 17.16 -15.61 -30.29
N SER A 151 18.48 -15.40 -30.36
CA SER A 151 19.08 -14.86 -31.56
C SER A 151 19.67 -16.02 -32.40
N LYS A 152 19.27 -16.14 -33.66
CA LYS A 152 19.82 -17.11 -34.61
C LYS A 152 20.56 -16.42 -35.74
N PRO A 153 21.69 -16.97 -36.24
CA PRO A 153 22.34 -16.45 -37.44
C PRO A 153 21.36 -16.35 -38.60
N LEU A 154 21.46 -15.30 -39.41
CA LEU A 154 20.63 -15.14 -40.59
C LEU A 154 20.88 -16.27 -41.57
N GLU A 155 19.79 -16.89 -42.08
CA GLU A 155 19.89 -17.93 -43.14
C GLU A 155 20.33 -17.34 -44.47
N ALA A 156 19.94 -16.10 -44.77
CA ALA A 156 20.30 -15.38 -45.96
C ALA A 156 20.84 -13.98 -45.64
N PRO A 157 21.91 -13.52 -46.33
CA PRO A 157 22.47 -12.19 -46.08
C PRO A 157 21.44 -11.08 -46.36
N ARG A 158 21.12 -10.29 -45.36
CA ARG A 158 20.35 -9.05 -45.45
C ARG A 158 20.98 -7.99 -44.60
N LYS A 159 20.57 -6.74 -44.78
CA LYS A 159 20.98 -5.64 -43.93
C LYS A 159 20.32 -5.73 -42.57
N ALA A 160 21.01 -5.22 -41.57
CA ALA A 160 20.52 -5.15 -40.21
C ALA A 160 19.26 -4.31 -40.10
N GLU A 161 18.27 -4.84 -39.42
CA GLU A 161 16.98 -4.20 -39.13
C GLU A 161 16.81 -3.98 -37.64
N SER A 162 15.87 -3.10 -37.24
CA SER A 162 15.54 -2.91 -35.83
C SER A 162 14.96 -4.21 -35.26
N GLY A 163 15.47 -4.66 -34.11
CA GLY A 163 15.13 -5.94 -33.49
C GLY A 163 16.15 -7.06 -33.75
N ASP A 164 17.10 -6.86 -34.67
CA ASP A 164 18.20 -7.81 -34.88
C ASP A 164 19.25 -7.68 -33.78
N VAL A 165 19.96 -8.76 -33.50
CA VAL A 165 21.14 -8.77 -32.64
C VAL A 165 22.40 -8.75 -33.51
N LEU A 166 23.18 -7.70 -33.41
CA LEU A 166 24.49 -7.61 -34.06
C LEU A 166 25.57 -8.15 -33.13
N VAL A 167 26.46 -8.99 -33.67
CA VAL A 167 27.72 -9.31 -33.02
C VAL A 167 28.75 -8.32 -33.55
N ILE A 168 29.23 -7.42 -32.70
CA ILE A 168 30.09 -6.32 -33.08
C ILE A 168 31.40 -6.31 -32.29
N ASP A 169 32.45 -5.85 -32.95
CA ASP A 169 33.62 -5.32 -32.26
C ASP A 169 33.54 -3.80 -32.34
N PHE A 170 33.75 -3.12 -31.21
CA PHE A 170 33.76 -1.68 -31.22
C PHE A 170 34.92 -1.11 -30.42
N ARG A 171 35.40 0.06 -30.87
CA ARG A 171 36.44 0.87 -30.19
C ARG A 171 35.99 2.32 -30.18
N GLY A 172 35.83 2.88 -29.00
CA GLY A 172 35.40 4.26 -28.83
C GLY A 172 36.55 5.18 -28.45
N SER A 173 36.52 6.40 -28.97
CA SER A 173 37.44 7.47 -28.58
C SER A 173 36.69 8.78 -28.31
N VAL A 174 37.17 9.53 -27.32
CA VAL A 174 36.71 10.89 -27.02
C VAL A 174 37.87 11.85 -27.28
N ASN A 175 37.66 12.84 -28.14
CA ASN A 175 38.71 13.78 -28.58
C ASN A 175 40.01 13.10 -29.09
N GLY A 176 39.89 11.88 -29.64
CA GLY A 176 41.02 11.10 -30.17
C GLY A 176 41.77 10.26 -29.14
N GLU A 177 41.33 10.24 -27.88
CA GLU A 177 41.89 9.37 -26.84
C GLU A 177 40.97 8.18 -26.56
N GLU A 178 41.52 6.97 -26.57
CA GLU A 178 40.80 5.76 -26.13
C GLU A 178 40.74 5.72 -24.62
N LEU A 179 39.49 5.58 -24.06
CA LEU A 179 39.28 5.48 -22.62
C LEU A 179 38.94 4.05 -22.22
N PRO A 180 39.35 3.61 -21.01
CA PRO A 180 39.01 2.28 -20.51
C PRO A 180 37.50 2.05 -20.48
N GLY A 181 37.05 0.88 -21.00
CA GLY A 181 35.64 0.52 -21.05
C GLY A 181 34.88 0.95 -22.33
N MET A 182 35.60 1.58 -23.30
CA MET A 182 34.99 1.99 -24.57
C MET A 182 35.31 1.03 -25.72
N ALA A 183 35.83 -0.17 -25.46
CA ALA A 183 36.12 -1.19 -26.45
C ALA A 183 35.61 -2.55 -25.97
N ALA A 184 35.04 -3.31 -26.87
CA ALA A 184 34.69 -4.72 -26.64
C ALA A 184 34.78 -5.49 -27.98
N GLU A 185 35.05 -6.78 -27.85
CA GLU A 185 35.03 -7.73 -28.95
C GLU A 185 33.87 -8.72 -28.74
N ASP A 186 33.28 -9.19 -29.85
CA ASP A 186 32.14 -10.15 -29.84
C ASP A 186 30.94 -9.70 -28.98
N HIS A 187 30.70 -8.40 -28.95
CA HIS A 187 29.61 -7.85 -28.16
C HIS A 187 28.28 -8.05 -28.91
N HIS A 188 27.29 -8.62 -28.18
CA HIS A 188 25.94 -8.80 -28.68
C HIS A 188 25.09 -7.56 -28.40
N LEU A 189 24.67 -6.85 -29.45
CA LEU A 189 23.87 -5.64 -29.39
C LEU A 189 22.52 -5.86 -30.09
N GLU A 190 21.42 -5.79 -29.36
CA GLU A 190 20.06 -5.78 -29.93
C GLU A 190 19.72 -4.36 -30.38
N LEU A 191 19.45 -4.20 -31.70
CA LEU A 191 19.08 -2.90 -32.27
C LEU A 191 17.67 -2.48 -31.86
N GLY A 192 17.54 -1.30 -31.24
CA GLY A 192 16.30 -0.77 -30.70
C GLY A 192 16.05 -1.12 -29.25
N SER A 193 17.02 -1.75 -28.56
CA SER A 193 16.95 -2.05 -27.13
C SER A 193 17.17 -0.84 -26.23
N SER A 194 17.75 0.22 -26.76
CA SER A 194 18.22 1.39 -26.03
C SER A 194 19.22 1.04 -24.91
N SER A 195 19.96 -0.05 -25.08
CA SER A 195 21.00 -0.49 -24.13
C SER A 195 22.30 0.31 -24.24
N PHE A 196 22.50 0.95 -25.36
CA PHE A 196 23.63 1.86 -25.62
C PHE A 196 23.19 3.34 -25.56
N VAL A 197 24.17 4.21 -25.71
CA VAL A 197 23.93 5.67 -25.73
C VAL A 197 23.01 6.01 -26.90
N GLU A 198 22.09 6.94 -26.69
CA GLU A 198 21.09 7.37 -27.67
C GLU A 198 21.74 7.70 -29.02
N GLY A 199 21.17 7.16 -30.10
CA GLY A 199 21.65 7.31 -31.49
C GLY A 199 22.79 6.37 -31.88
N PHE A 200 23.28 5.47 -30.98
CA PHE A 200 24.28 4.48 -31.33
C PHE A 200 23.70 3.37 -32.19
N GLU A 201 22.61 2.79 -31.74
CA GLU A 201 21.92 1.65 -32.39
C GLU A 201 21.30 2.08 -33.72
N ASP A 202 20.73 3.28 -33.80
CA ASP A 202 20.11 3.82 -35.03
C ASP A 202 21.07 3.94 -36.18
N GLN A 203 22.36 4.29 -35.92
CA GLN A 203 23.38 4.41 -36.93
C GLN A 203 23.87 3.06 -37.48
N LEU A 204 23.58 1.97 -36.77
CA LEU A 204 23.94 0.60 -37.18
C LEU A 204 22.81 -0.08 -37.98
N ILE A 205 21.61 0.49 -37.99
CA ILE A 205 20.53 0.00 -38.85
C ILE A 205 20.95 0.10 -40.32
N GLY A 206 20.71 -0.97 -41.09
CA GLY A 206 21.11 -1.05 -42.50
C GLY A 206 22.58 -1.37 -42.72
N ALA A 207 23.31 -1.83 -41.70
CA ALA A 207 24.69 -2.32 -41.85
C ALA A 207 24.72 -3.69 -42.50
N ASP A 208 25.80 -3.97 -43.25
CA ASP A 208 26.10 -5.29 -43.84
C ASP A 208 27.06 -6.09 -42.94
N ILE A 209 27.05 -7.42 -43.07
CA ILE A 209 28.04 -8.28 -42.40
C ILE A 209 29.43 -7.97 -42.90
N GLY A 210 30.37 -7.75 -41.98
CA GLY A 210 31.77 -7.36 -42.26
C GLY A 210 31.97 -5.88 -42.53
N GLU A 211 30.90 -5.07 -42.47
CA GLU A 211 31.01 -3.61 -42.64
C GLU A 211 31.63 -2.96 -41.40
N GLU A 212 32.51 -1.96 -41.66
CA GLU A 212 33.08 -1.11 -40.62
C GLU A 212 32.39 0.27 -40.70
N ARG A 213 31.74 0.69 -39.62
CA ARG A 213 31.06 1.99 -39.52
C ARG A 213 31.65 2.84 -38.43
N GLN A 214 31.68 4.14 -38.67
CA GLN A 214 31.98 5.12 -37.65
C GLN A 214 30.69 5.68 -37.08
N VAL A 215 30.42 5.39 -35.82
CA VAL A 215 29.24 5.82 -35.09
C VAL A 215 29.61 6.97 -34.18
N LYS A 216 28.90 8.10 -34.29
CA LYS A 216 29.13 9.29 -33.45
C LYS A 216 27.94 9.48 -32.51
N VAL A 217 28.20 9.57 -31.23
CA VAL A 217 27.17 9.76 -30.20
C VAL A 217 27.62 10.82 -29.19
N ARG A 218 26.67 11.42 -28.54
CA ARG A 218 26.90 12.33 -27.42
C ARG A 218 26.39 11.70 -26.14
N PHE A 219 27.26 11.60 -25.15
CA PHE A 219 26.86 11.14 -23.83
C PHE A 219 25.98 12.17 -23.14
N PRO A 220 24.90 11.71 -22.42
CA PRO A 220 24.07 12.60 -21.62
C PRO A 220 24.87 13.34 -20.56
N ASP A 221 24.44 14.55 -20.19
CA ASP A 221 25.12 15.38 -19.18
C ASP A 221 25.13 14.73 -17.78
N GLY A 222 24.20 13.80 -17.51
CA GLY A 222 24.10 13.00 -16.26
C GLY A 222 24.73 11.61 -16.33
N TYR A 223 25.65 11.35 -17.26
CA TYR A 223 26.26 10.03 -17.39
C TYR A 223 27.12 9.67 -16.17
N VAL A 224 27.08 8.40 -15.73
CA VAL A 224 27.75 7.91 -14.50
C VAL A 224 29.27 8.19 -14.47
N ASN A 225 29.92 8.30 -15.63
CA ASN A 225 31.31 8.63 -15.72
C ASN A 225 31.47 10.11 -16.08
N ASP A 226 31.92 10.91 -15.12
CA ASP A 226 32.15 12.37 -15.27
C ASP A 226 33.06 12.77 -16.44
N LYS A 227 33.96 11.87 -16.89
CA LYS A 227 34.87 12.12 -18.02
C LYS A 227 34.17 11.99 -19.36
N LEU A 228 33.02 11.31 -19.40
CA LEU A 228 32.24 11.07 -20.60
C LEU A 228 30.99 11.96 -20.65
N ALA A 229 30.51 12.45 -19.51
CA ALA A 229 29.31 13.27 -19.41
C ALA A 229 29.38 14.49 -20.35
N GLY A 230 28.37 14.63 -21.22
CA GLY A 230 28.27 15.73 -22.20
C GLY A 230 29.27 15.71 -23.36
N GLN A 231 30.18 14.71 -23.43
CA GLN A 231 31.21 14.62 -24.46
C GLN A 231 30.70 13.92 -25.73
N GLU A 232 31.25 14.30 -26.86
CA GLU A 232 31.10 13.59 -28.14
C GLU A 232 32.12 12.45 -28.23
N ALA A 233 31.64 11.25 -28.53
CA ALA A 233 32.46 10.07 -28.76
C ALA A 233 32.30 9.56 -30.19
N ALA A 234 33.41 9.10 -30.76
CA ALA A 234 33.40 8.39 -32.04
C ALA A 234 33.78 6.93 -31.80
N PHE A 235 32.94 6.02 -32.28
CA PHE A 235 33.14 4.58 -32.21
C PHE A 235 33.42 4.02 -33.58
N GLU A 236 34.48 3.25 -33.72
CA GLU A 236 34.70 2.38 -34.85
C GLU A 236 34.06 1.05 -34.55
N VAL A 237 33.03 0.70 -35.31
CA VAL A 237 32.23 -0.50 -35.10
C VAL A 237 32.35 -1.41 -36.30
N LYS A 238 32.74 -2.66 -36.06
CA LYS A 238 32.82 -3.71 -37.07
C LYS A 238 31.73 -4.73 -36.83
N VAL A 239 30.83 -4.91 -37.78
CA VAL A 239 29.76 -5.91 -37.72
C VAL A 239 30.29 -7.28 -38.13
N LYS A 240 30.38 -8.23 -37.21
CA LYS A 240 30.82 -9.59 -37.48
C LYS A 240 29.72 -10.48 -37.98
N GLU A 241 28.56 -10.40 -37.30
CA GLU A 241 27.44 -11.26 -37.60
C GLU A 241 26.14 -10.48 -37.35
N ILE A 242 25.12 -10.76 -38.14
CA ILE A 242 23.75 -10.30 -37.94
C ILE A 242 22.91 -11.51 -37.57
N ARG A 243 22.21 -11.45 -36.47
CA ARG A 243 21.38 -12.51 -35.93
C ARG A 243 19.95 -12.02 -35.84
N GLU A 244 19.02 -12.79 -36.36
CA GLU A 244 17.59 -12.50 -36.26
C GLU A 244 17.09 -12.89 -34.86
N THR A 245 16.32 -12.01 -34.26
CA THR A 245 15.68 -12.29 -32.97
C THR A 245 14.33 -12.92 -33.19
N GLN A 246 14.14 -14.12 -32.68
CA GLN A 246 12.88 -14.85 -32.71
C GLN A 246 12.43 -15.14 -31.25
N PRO A 247 11.09 -15.20 -31.00
CA PRO A 247 10.61 -15.77 -29.74
C PRO A 247 11.24 -17.14 -29.52
N ALA A 248 11.59 -17.47 -28.28
CA ALA A 248 12.10 -18.79 -27.96
C ALA A 248 11.08 -19.87 -28.41
N ALA A 249 11.57 -20.97 -28.97
CA ALA A 249 10.70 -22.08 -29.28
C ALA A 249 10.11 -22.66 -27.99
N VAL A 250 8.79 -22.85 -27.94
CA VAL A 250 8.09 -23.43 -26.78
C VAL A 250 8.26 -24.96 -26.84
N ASP A 251 9.38 -25.45 -26.34
CA ASP A 251 9.75 -26.86 -26.31
C ASP A 251 10.25 -27.31 -24.93
N GLU A 252 10.74 -28.54 -24.85
CA GLU A 252 11.28 -29.12 -23.59
C GLU A 252 12.51 -28.34 -23.05
N ASP A 253 13.33 -27.79 -23.95
CA ASP A 253 14.52 -27.02 -23.56
C ASP A 253 14.13 -25.65 -23.00
N PHE A 254 13.07 -25.05 -23.56
CA PHE A 254 12.46 -23.83 -23.01
C PHE A 254 11.92 -24.08 -21.59
N ALA A 255 11.18 -25.17 -21.37
CA ALA A 255 10.67 -25.53 -20.04
C ALA A 255 11.82 -25.72 -19.01
N ARG A 256 12.89 -26.44 -19.43
CA ARG A 256 14.07 -26.63 -18.58
C ARG A 256 14.79 -25.30 -18.25
N SER A 257 14.85 -24.39 -19.20
CA SER A 257 15.43 -23.05 -18.99
C SER A 257 14.67 -22.22 -17.96
N LEU A 258 13.39 -22.53 -17.72
CA LEU A 258 12.51 -21.93 -16.71
C LEU A 258 12.52 -22.71 -15.39
N GLY A 259 13.29 -23.83 -15.32
CA GLY A 259 13.44 -24.63 -14.12
C GLY A 259 12.40 -25.75 -13.98
N GLU A 260 11.64 -26.04 -15.05
CA GLU A 260 10.64 -27.11 -15.08
C GLU A 260 11.22 -28.36 -15.74
N GLU A 261 10.72 -29.54 -15.34
CA GLU A 261 11.21 -30.83 -15.84
C GLU A 261 10.77 -31.11 -17.28
N SER A 262 9.61 -30.59 -17.69
CA SER A 262 9.00 -30.79 -19.00
C SER A 262 8.06 -29.65 -19.38
N LEU A 263 7.70 -29.57 -20.68
CA LEU A 263 6.71 -28.62 -21.18
C LEU A 263 5.33 -28.83 -20.54
N ASP A 264 4.95 -30.10 -20.29
CA ASP A 264 3.69 -30.42 -19.60
C ASP A 264 3.70 -29.93 -18.13
N ALA A 265 4.84 -30.02 -17.44
CA ALA A 265 5.00 -29.49 -16.09
C ALA A 265 4.88 -27.96 -16.08
N LEU A 266 5.48 -27.27 -17.06
CA LEU A 266 5.37 -25.84 -17.23
C LEU A 266 3.91 -25.42 -17.49
N LYS A 267 3.20 -26.11 -18.39
CA LYS A 267 1.77 -25.89 -18.66
C LYS A 267 0.91 -26.09 -17.41
N ALA A 268 1.16 -27.14 -16.63
CA ALA A 268 0.45 -27.40 -15.39
C ALA A 268 0.67 -26.30 -14.35
N ARG A 269 1.89 -25.83 -14.20
CA ARG A 269 2.22 -24.71 -13.31
C ARG A 269 1.56 -23.41 -13.73
N LEU A 270 1.57 -23.09 -15.03
CA LEU A 270 0.88 -21.90 -15.55
C LEU A 270 -0.62 -21.97 -15.32
N ARG A 271 -1.23 -23.16 -15.57
CA ARG A 271 -2.65 -23.38 -15.31
C ARG A 271 -2.99 -23.18 -13.83
N GLU A 272 -2.15 -23.71 -12.93
CA GLU A 272 -2.30 -23.51 -11.48
C GLU A 272 -2.20 -22.03 -11.11
N GLN A 273 -1.21 -21.31 -11.65
CA GLN A 273 -1.02 -19.88 -11.39
C GLN A 273 -2.21 -19.04 -11.87
N ILE A 274 -2.67 -19.26 -13.11
CA ILE A 274 -3.84 -18.57 -13.68
C ILE A 274 -5.09 -18.90 -12.84
N GLY A 275 -5.24 -20.17 -12.42
CA GLY A 275 -6.33 -20.61 -11.56
C GLY A 275 -6.33 -19.88 -10.21
N GLN A 276 -5.18 -19.74 -9.55
CA GLN A 276 -5.02 -18.99 -8.31
C GLN A 276 -5.37 -17.50 -8.50
N ASP A 277 -4.96 -16.90 -9.62
CA ASP A 277 -5.29 -15.51 -9.93
C ASP A 277 -6.80 -15.32 -10.11
N TYR A 278 -7.48 -16.29 -10.76
CA TYR A 278 -8.94 -16.27 -10.89
C TYR A 278 -9.66 -16.50 -9.56
N GLU A 279 -9.19 -17.43 -8.74
CA GLU A 279 -9.75 -17.65 -7.41
C GLU A 279 -9.65 -16.40 -6.55
N GLN A 280 -8.52 -15.71 -6.59
CA GLN A 280 -8.33 -14.45 -5.88
C GLN A 280 -9.25 -13.35 -6.41
N ALA A 281 -9.42 -13.25 -7.73
CA ALA A 281 -10.32 -12.29 -8.36
C ALA A 281 -11.79 -12.56 -8.00
N CYS A 282 -12.23 -13.82 -8.06
CA CYS A 282 -13.57 -14.26 -7.67
C CYS A 282 -13.82 -13.98 -6.16
N ARG A 283 -12.84 -14.25 -5.30
CA ARG A 283 -12.93 -13.95 -3.87
C ARG A 283 -13.05 -12.44 -3.62
N THR A 284 -12.32 -11.63 -4.37
CA THR A 284 -12.41 -10.17 -4.26
C THR A 284 -13.81 -9.67 -4.67
N HIS A 285 -14.37 -10.23 -5.74
CA HIS A 285 -15.74 -9.93 -6.17
C HIS A 285 -16.77 -10.33 -5.08
N LEU A 286 -16.70 -11.55 -4.56
CA LEU A 286 -17.58 -12.06 -3.52
C LEU A 286 -17.51 -11.21 -2.24
N LYS A 287 -16.28 -10.84 -1.81
CA LYS A 287 -16.08 -9.95 -0.66
C LYS A 287 -16.75 -8.59 -0.89
N ARG A 288 -16.62 -8.03 -2.07
CA ARG A 288 -17.25 -6.74 -2.42
C ARG A 288 -18.76 -6.84 -2.40
N GLU A 289 -19.36 -7.86 -3.04
CA GLU A 289 -20.79 -8.10 -3.03
C GLU A 289 -21.32 -8.25 -1.60
N LEU A 290 -20.60 -9.00 -0.75
CA LEU A 290 -20.91 -9.14 0.65
C LEU A 290 -20.92 -7.80 1.37
N LEU A 291 -19.85 -7.03 1.25
CA LEU A 291 -19.71 -5.73 1.93
C LEU A 291 -20.77 -4.72 1.47
N ASP A 292 -21.15 -4.73 0.19
CA ASP A 292 -22.21 -3.90 -0.36
C ASP A 292 -23.56 -4.25 0.29
N LYS A 293 -23.92 -5.53 0.33
CA LYS A 293 -25.15 -6.01 0.96
C LYS A 293 -25.18 -5.75 2.47
N LEU A 294 -24.05 -5.89 3.14
CA LEU A 294 -23.93 -5.55 4.56
C LEU A 294 -24.09 -4.05 4.81
N ALA A 295 -23.55 -3.19 3.95
CA ALA A 295 -23.70 -1.74 4.06
C ALA A 295 -25.16 -1.31 3.85
N GLU A 296 -25.86 -1.92 2.88
CA GLU A 296 -27.28 -1.64 2.61
C GLU A 296 -28.20 -2.11 3.74
N ALA A 297 -27.88 -3.24 4.37
CA ALA A 297 -28.69 -3.85 5.41
C ALA A 297 -28.54 -3.18 6.80
N HIS A 298 -27.49 -2.36 6.99
CA HIS A 298 -27.18 -1.76 8.28
C HIS A 298 -27.07 -0.23 8.17
N ASP A 299 -28.07 0.45 8.74
CA ASP A 299 -28.09 1.92 8.82
C ASP A 299 -28.07 2.34 10.30
N PHE A 300 -26.87 2.45 10.86
CA PHE A 300 -26.66 2.98 12.21
C PHE A 300 -25.74 4.21 12.15
N VAL A 301 -25.91 5.08 13.15
CA VAL A 301 -25.12 6.31 13.27
C VAL A 301 -23.67 5.96 13.56
N VAL A 302 -22.77 6.50 12.75
CA VAL A 302 -21.32 6.29 12.86
C VAL A 302 -20.69 7.43 13.69
N PRO A 303 -19.72 7.17 14.58
CA PRO A 303 -19.02 8.21 15.30
C PRO A 303 -18.27 9.15 14.35
N ALA A 304 -18.59 10.44 14.40
CA ALA A 304 -18.04 11.45 13.49
C ALA A 304 -16.50 11.54 13.58
N GLY A 305 -15.96 11.38 14.79
CA GLY A 305 -14.50 11.37 14.99
C GLY A 305 -13.78 10.25 14.26
N MET A 306 -14.41 9.06 14.15
CA MET A 306 -13.84 7.95 13.37
C MET A 306 -13.90 8.25 11.87
N VAL A 307 -15.00 8.84 11.39
CA VAL A 307 -15.13 9.26 9.99
C VAL A 307 -14.08 10.32 9.64
N ASP A 308 -13.85 11.28 10.53
CA ASP A 308 -12.83 12.32 10.31
C ASP A 308 -11.41 11.72 10.22
N VAL A 309 -11.07 10.76 11.06
CA VAL A 309 -9.77 10.07 11.02
C VAL A 309 -9.62 9.29 9.71
N GLU A 310 -10.63 8.51 9.30
CA GLU A 310 -10.60 7.76 8.04
C GLU A 310 -10.49 8.70 6.84
N PHE A 311 -11.27 9.79 6.83
CA PHE A 311 -11.19 10.80 5.78
C PHE A 311 -9.80 11.46 5.70
N GLN A 312 -9.18 11.77 6.83
CA GLN A 312 -7.82 12.32 6.88
C GLN A 312 -6.76 11.34 6.35
N THR A 313 -7.04 10.05 6.37
CA THR A 313 -6.15 9.03 5.79
C THR A 313 -6.29 8.97 4.27
N ILE A 314 -7.50 9.12 3.75
CA ILE A 314 -7.80 9.02 2.31
C ILE A 314 -7.48 10.33 1.57
N TRP A 315 -7.92 11.45 2.12
CA TRP A 315 -7.92 12.75 1.44
C TRP A 315 -6.56 13.23 0.94
N PRO A 316 -5.42 13.08 1.65
CA PRO A 316 -4.12 13.56 1.18
C PRO A 316 -3.69 13.00 -0.18
N HIS A 317 -4.02 11.74 -0.47
CA HIS A 317 -3.70 11.09 -1.74
C HIS A 317 -4.54 11.68 -2.89
N ILE A 318 -5.83 11.88 -2.63
CA ILE A 318 -6.74 12.47 -3.62
C ILE A 318 -6.38 13.95 -3.89
N GLU A 319 -6.02 14.68 -2.85
CA GLU A 319 -5.59 16.07 -2.97
C GLU A 319 -4.28 16.21 -3.77
N GLU A 320 -3.35 15.27 -3.62
CA GLU A 320 -2.11 15.22 -4.40
C GLU A 320 -2.41 14.96 -5.88
N ASP A 321 -3.27 13.98 -6.19
CA ASP A 321 -3.68 13.65 -7.56
C ASP A 321 -4.49 14.78 -8.20
N LEU A 322 -5.35 15.45 -7.43
CA LEU A 322 -6.08 16.65 -7.88
C LEU A 322 -5.10 17.78 -8.26
N LYS A 323 -4.13 18.09 -7.41
CA LYS A 323 -3.10 19.12 -7.67
C LYS A 323 -2.20 18.76 -8.84
N ALA A 324 -1.90 17.48 -9.02
CA ALA A 324 -1.09 16.97 -10.12
C ALA A 324 -1.87 16.85 -11.45
N GLY A 325 -3.20 17.03 -11.44
CA GLY A 325 -4.07 16.82 -12.60
C GLY A 325 -4.10 15.36 -13.09
N LYS A 326 -3.91 14.42 -12.18
CA LYS A 326 -3.84 12.97 -12.44
C LYS A 326 -5.12 12.22 -12.10
N LEU A 327 -6.19 12.94 -11.76
CA LEU A 327 -7.47 12.31 -11.50
C LEU A 327 -7.98 11.58 -12.74
N GLU A 328 -8.36 10.31 -12.56
CA GLU A 328 -8.83 9.42 -13.61
C GLU A 328 -10.27 8.94 -13.32
N GLY A 329 -10.93 8.40 -14.33
CA GLY A 329 -12.26 7.79 -14.18
C GLY A 329 -13.34 8.82 -13.81
N GLU A 330 -14.16 8.47 -12.83
CA GLU A 330 -15.31 9.27 -12.39
C GLU A 330 -14.92 10.55 -11.66
N ASP A 331 -13.72 10.65 -11.12
CA ASP A 331 -13.24 11.84 -10.39
C ASP A 331 -12.76 12.94 -11.33
N GLN A 332 -12.58 12.62 -12.61
CA GLN A 332 -12.12 13.57 -13.61
C GLN A 332 -13.17 14.69 -13.81
N GLY A 333 -12.77 15.91 -13.56
CA GLY A 333 -13.62 17.11 -13.77
C GLY A 333 -14.52 17.47 -12.59
N LYS A 334 -14.49 16.72 -11.48
CA LYS A 334 -15.21 17.10 -10.26
C LYS A 334 -14.48 18.25 -9.54
N SER A 335 -15.24 19.07 -8.83
CA SER A 335 -14.68 20.10 -7.95
C SER A 335 -14.14 19.49 -6.65
N GLU A 336 -13.19 20.18 -6.01
CA GLU A 336 -12.63 19.77 -4.72
C GLU A 336 -13.72 19.56 -3.65
N GLU A 337 -14.77 20.38 -3.64
CA GLU A 337 -15.87 20.26 -2.69
C GLU A 337 -16.71 19.00 -2.95
N GLN A 338 -16.95 18.66 -4.21
CA GLN A 338 -17.65 17.44 -4.59
C GLN A 338 -16.84 16.20 -4.18
N LEU A 339 -15.55 16.19 -4.48
CA LEU A 339 -14.65 15.12 -4.07
C LEU A 339 -14.61 14.96 -2.54
N LYS A 340 -14.50 16.06 -1.79
CA LYS A 340 -14.54 16.01 -0.31
C LYS A 340 -15.84 15.38 0.22
N THR A 341 -16.97 15.70 -0.38
CA THR A 341 -18.26 15.15 0.04
C THR A 341 -18.33 13.66 -0.24
N GLU A 342 -17.99 13.24 -1.45
CA GLU A 342 -18.00 11.84 -1.86
C GLU A 342 -17.01 10.99 -1.04
N TYR A 343 -15.77 11.47 -0.87
CA TYR A 343 -14.77 10.73 -0.09
C TYR A 343 -15.10 10.72 1.41
N ARG A 344 -15.89 11.67 1.90
CA ARG A 344 -16.42 11.60 3.26
C ARG A 344 -17.52 10.54 3.40
N GLU A 345 -18.40 10.39 2.41
CA GLU A 345 -19.40 9.31 2.37
C GLU A 345 -18.73 7.93 2.30
N ILE A 346 -17.64 7.83 1.52
CA ILE A 346 -16.83 6.61 1.47
C ILE A 346 -16.19 6.31 2.83
N ALA A 347 -15.61 7.31 3.47
CA ALA A 347 -15.03 7.16 4.81
C ALA A 347 -16.10 6.71 5.82
N GLU A 348 -17.30 7.30 5.77
CA GLU A 348 -18.42 6.90 6.62
C GLU A 348 -18.83 5.44 6.39
N ARG A 349 -18.95 5.03 5.13
CA ARG A 349 -19.26 3.65 4.76
C ARG A 349 -18.19 2.67 5.26
N ARG A 350 -16.89 3.01 5.08
CA ARG A 350 -15.78 2.17 5.57
C ARG A 350 -15.82 2.01 7.09
N VAL A 351 -16.02 3.10 7.82
CA VAL A 351 -16.13 3.06 9.28
C VAL A 351 -17.34 2.22 9.70
N ARG A 352 -18.50 2.39 9.03
CA ARG A 352 -19.71 1.60 9.30
C ARG A 352 -19.44 0.11 9.13
N LEU A 353 -18.85 -0.30 8.01
CA LEU A 353 -18.49 -1.69 7.75
C LEU A 353 -17.43 -2.21 8.74
N GLY A 354 -16.40 -1.45 9.03
CA GLY A 354 -15.37 -1.82 9.99
C GLY A 354 -15.94 -2.07 11.39
N LEU A 355 -16.85 -1.21 11.85
CA LEU A 355 -17.54 -1.38 13.13
C LEU A 355 -18.44 -2.62 13.14
N LEU A 356 -19.18 -2.85 12.05
CA LEU A 356 -20.03 -4.03 11.89
C LEU A 356 -19.20 -5.32 11.95
N LEU A 357 -18.13 -5.41 11.15
CA LEU A 357 -17.24 -6.57 11.12
C LEU A 357 -16.56 -6.80 12.47
N SER A 358 -16.15 -5.72 13.15
CA SER A 358 -15.59 -5.81 14.51
C SER A 358 -16.59 -6.38 15.50
N GLU A 359 -17.85 -5.96 15.43
CA GLU A 359 -18.90 -6.49 16.32
C GLU A 359 -19.25 -7.95 16.00
N VAL A 360 -19.31 -8.33 14.72
CA VAL A 360 -19.48 -9.73 14.29
C VAL A 360 -18.36 -10.60 14.83
N GLY A 361 -17.12 -10.16 14.68
CA GLY A 361 -15.96 -10.88 15.21
C GLY A 361 -15.98 -11.03 16.72
N ARG A 362 -16.37 -9.96 17.43
CA ARG A 362 -16.50 -9.97 18.91
C ARG A 362 -17.57 -10.96 19.39
N VAL A 363 -18.74 -10.94 18.76
CA VAL A 363 -19.88 -11.80 19.16
C VAL A 363 -19.56 -13.28 18.90
N ASN A 364 -18.84 -13.56 17.80
CA ASN A 364 -18.51 -14.93 17.39
C ASN A 364 -17.12 -15.40 17.86
N ASN A 365 -16.43 -14.60 18.71
CA ASN A 365 -15.08 -14.89 19.22
C ASN A 365 -14.05 -15.17 18.11
N ILE A 366 -14.15 -14.45 17.01
CA ILE A 366 -13.17 -14.52 15.91
C ILE A 366 -11.98 -13.65 16.29
N ASP A 367 -10.80 -14.24 16.31
CA ASP A 367 -9.56 -13.54 16.63
C ASP A 367 -8.40 -13.99 15.70
N VAL A 368 -7.40 -13.15 15.58
CA VAL A 368 -6.16 -13.45 14.83
C VAL A 368 -5.17 -14.14 15.76
N SER A 369 -4.81 -15.36 15.41
CA SER A 369 -3.83 -16.12 16.18
C SER A 369 -2.41 -15.55 16.02
N PRO A 370 -1.53 -15.76 17.02
CA PRO A 370 -0.12 -15.37 16.89
C PRO A 370 0.59 -16.02 15.69
N GLU A 371 0.17 -17.21 15.29
CA GLU A 371 0.74 -17.93 14.15
C GLU A 371 0.38 -17.28 12.82
N GLU A 372 -0.88 -16.85 12.64
CA GLU A 372 -1.35 -16.11 11.47
C GLU A 372 -0.62 -14.77 11.34
N LEU A 373 -0.48 -14.07 12.45
CA LEU A 373 0.23 -12.79 12.48
C LEU A 373 1.71 -12.94 12.14
N ASN A 374 2.39 -13.96 12.69
CA ASN A 374 3.78 -14.26 12.38
C ASN A 374 3.97 -14.68 10.92
N ARG A 375 3.02 -15.40 10.34
CA ARG A 375 3.05 -15.75 8.91
C ARG A 375 2.93 -14.51 8.04
N ALA A 376 2.00 -13.61 8.35
CA ALA A 376 1.84 -12.36 7.63
C ALA A 376 3.10 -11.46 7.74
N LEU A 377 3.68 -11.37 8.94
CA LEU A 377 4.93 -10.65 9.17
C LEU A 377 6.10 -11.25 8.36
N ALA A 378 6.19 -12.58 8.29
CA ALA A 378 7.21 -13.24 7.47
C ALA A 378 7.00 -13.00 5.96
N MET A 379 5.75 -12.92 5.50
CA MET A 379 5.44 -12.57 4.11
C MET A 379 5.81 -11.11 3.82
N GLU A 380 5.54 -10.19 4.74
CA GLU A 380 5.92 -8.79 4.59
C GLU A 380 7.44 -8.62 4.56
N ALA A 381 8.15 -9.28 5.46
CA ALA A 381 9.62 -9.26 5.49
C ALA A 381 10.26 -9.75 4.18
N ARG A 382 9.67 -10.74 3.51
CA ARG A 382 10.15 -11.25 2.20
C ARG A 382 10.06 -10.22 1.07
N LYS A 383 9.23 -9.19 1.20
CA LYS A 383 9.15 -8.09 0.21
C LYS A 383 10.37 -7.15 0.26
N HIS A 384 11.17 -7.25 1.34
CA HIS A 384 12.36 -6.43 1.58
C HIS A 384 13.62 -7.31 1.72
N PRO A 385 14.14 -7.90 0.61
CA PRO A 385 15.29 -8.79 0.67
C PRO A 385 16.52 -8.09 1.25
N GLY A 386 17.15 -8.74 2.25
CA GLY A 386 18.33 -8.20 2.95
C GLY A 386 18.01 -7.28 4.13
N GLN A 387 16.75 -6.90 4.35
CA GLN A 387 16.30 -6.06 5.47
C GLN A 387 15.24 -6.77 6.35
N GLU A 388 15.10 -8.10 6.24
CA GLU A 388 14.06 -8.87 6.91
C GLU A 388 14.06 -8.63 8.43
N ARG A 389 15.27 -8.55 9.03
CA ARG A 389 15.42 -8.32 10.47
C ARG A 389 14.95 -6.93 10.88
N GLU A 390 15.24 -5.91 10.07
CA GLU A 390 14.83 -4.53 10.34
C GLU A 390 13.31 -4.39 10.27
N VAL A 391 12.66 -5.09 9.33
CA VAL A 391 11.20 -5.17 9.23
C VAL A 391 10.62 -5.82 10.48
N PHE A 392 11.15 -6.96 10.95
CA PHE A 392 10.71 -7.58 12.19
C PHE A 392 10.84 -6.65 13.40
N ASP A 393 12.00 -6.01 13.55
CA ASP A 393 12.26 -5.07 14.66
C ASP A 393 11.32 -3.86 14.61
N TYR A 394 11.01 -3.34 13.41
CA TYR A 394 10.07 -2.24 13.22
C TYR A 394 8.65 -2.60 13.70
N PHE A 395 8.12 -3.73 13.23
CA PHE A 395 6.78 -4.17 13.62
C PHE A 395 6.68 -4.49 15.11
N GLN A 396 7.72 -5.05 15.74
CA GLN A 396 7.74 -5.30 17.19
C GLN A 396 7.75 -4.02 18.02
N ARG A 397 8.39 -2.94 17.54
CA ARG A 397 8.48 -1.67 18.25
C ARG A 397 7.31 -0.73 17.99
N THR A 398 6.56 -0.96 16.94
CA THR A 398 5.49 -0.08 16.47
C THR A 398 4.14 -0.80 16.59
N PRO A 399 3.39 -0.63 17.70
CA PRO A 399 2.09 -1.28 17.90
C PRO A 399 1.08 -0.98 16.79
N GLU A 400 1.12 0.24 16.24
CA GLU A 400 0.25 0.66 15.13
C GLU A 400 0.52 -0.13 13.84
N ALA A 401 1.81 -0.34 13.50
CA ALA A 401 2.17 -1.16 12.35
C ALA A 401 1.67 -2.60 12.51
N MET A 402 1.81 -3.16 13.73
CA MET A 402 1.29 -4.49 14.04
C MET A 402 -0.24 -4.57 13.96
N ALA A 403 -0.95 -3.52 14.40
CA ALA A 403 -2.41 -3.41 14.27
C ALA A 403 -2.83 -3.36 12.79
N ASN A 404 -2.11 -2.60 11.96
CA ASN A 404 -2.35 -2.51 10.52
C ASN A 404 -2.11 -3.85 9.79
N LEU A 405 -1.17 -4.66 10.26
CA LEU A 405 -0.95 -6.01 9.73
C LEU A 405 -2.05 -6.99 10.17
N ARG A 406 -2.57 -6.82 11.40
CA ARG A 406 -3.62 -7.67 11.97
C ARG A 406 -5.00 -7.40 11.35
N ALA A 407 -5.31 -6.15 11.05
CA ALA A 407 -6.64 -5.73 10.60
C ALA A 407 -7.13 -6.47 9.34
N PRO A 408 -6.36 -6.60 8.24
CA PRO A 408 -6.79 -7.34 7.06
C PRO A 408 -7.01 -8.84 7.33
N ILE A 409 -6.19 -9.45 8.21
CA ILE A 409 -6.33 -10.86 8.57
C ILE A 409 -7.65 -11.07 9.31
N PHE A 410 -7.94 -10.21 10.29
CA PHE A 410 -9.17 -10.24 11.05
C PHE A 410 -10.39 -10.06 10.15
N GLU A 411 -10.35 -9.06 9.28
CA GLU A 411 -11.42 -8.77 8.31
C GLU A 411 -11.70 -9.98 7.42
N ASN A 412 -10.65 -10.59 6.84
CA ASN A 412 -10.81 -11.77 6.01
C ASN A 412 -11.42 -12.95 6.76
N LYS A 413 -11.02 -13.18 8.02
CA LYS A 413 -11.62 -14.24 8.86
C LYS A 413 -13.11 -14.00 9.15
N VAL A 414 -13.49 -12.75 9.39
CA VAL A 414 -14.91 -12.39 9.60
C VAL A 414 -15.70 -12.54 8.30
N VAL A 415 -15.13 -12.11 7.19
CA VAL A 415 -15.73 -12.28 5.85
C VAL A 415 -15.94 -13.77 5.54
N ASP A 416 -14.91 -14.60 5.75
CA ASP A 416 -15.02 -16.05 5.53
C ASP A 416 -16.09 -16.68 6.39
N PHE A 417 -16.18 -16.30 7.67
CA PHE A 417 -17.23 -16.75 8.57
C PHE A 417 -18.63 -16.36 8.07
N ILE A 418 -18.81 -15.11 7.59
CA ILE A 418 -20.12 -14.68 7.07
C ILE A 418 -20.48 -15.43 5.79
N VAL A 419 -19.50 -15.64 4.88
CA VAL A 419 -19.70 -16.39 3.64
C VAL A 419 -20.09 -17.84 3.92
N GLU A 420 -19.49 -18.50 4.93
CA GLU A 420 -19.87 -19.84 5.36
C GLU A 420 -21.32 -19.94 5.88
N MET A 421 -21.81 -18.84 6.49
CA MET A 421 -23.18 -18.79 7.01
C MET A 421 -24.23 -18.40 5.95
N ALA A 422 -23.79 -17.72 4.88
CA ALA A 422 -24.65 -17.19 3.82
C ALA A 422 -25.12 -18.28 2.85
N ASP A 423 -26.22 -18.01 2.15
CA ASP A 423 -26.71 -18.82 1.04
C ASP A 423 -25.92 -18.44 -0.24
N THR A 424 -24.90 -19.24 -0.57
CA THR A 424 -24.02 -18.99 -1.70
C THR A 424 -24.42 -19.82 -2.92
N GLU A 425 -24.68 -19.14 -4.06
CA GLU A 425 -24.95 -19.77 -5.34
C GLU A 425 -23.70 -19.72 -6.23
N GLU A 426 -23.20 -20.89 -6.69
CA GLU A 426 -22.08 -20.95 -7.63
C GLU A 426 -22.55 -20.59 -9.05
N LYS A 427 -21.88 -19.64 -9.69
CA LYS A 427 -22.10 -19.23 -11.08
C LYS A 427 -20.81 -19.42 -11.88
N GLY A 428 -20.83 -20.38 -12.82
CA GLY A 428 -19.73 -20.52 -13.80
C GLY A 428 -19.73 -19.32 -14.74
N VAL A 429 -18.58 -18.69 -14.90
CA VAL A 429 -18.38 -17.56 -15.82
C VAL A 429 -17.06 -17.73 -16.58
N THR A 430 -16.95 -17.09 -17.73
CA THR A 430 -15.71 -17.02 -18.50
C THR A 430 -14.75 -15.97 -17.90
N ALA A 431 -13.47 -16.06 -18.23
CA ALA A 431 -12.48 -15.05 -17.83
C ALA A 431 -12.83 -13.63 -18.32
N ALA A 432 -13.45 -13.53 -19.49
CA ALA A 432 -13.90 -12.25 -20.03
C ALA A 432 -15.07 -11.66 -19.24
N GLU A 433 -16.03 -12.49 -18.83
CA GLU A 433 -17.14 -12.08 -17.97
C GLU A 433 -16.65 -11.69 -16.56
N LEU A 434 -15.72 -12.46 -15.97
CA LEU A 434 -15.11 -12.09 -14.70
C LEU A 434 -14.45 -10.71 -14.77
N ARG A 435 -13.70 -10.42 -15.84
CA ARG A 435 -13.07 -9.09 -16.03
C ARG A 435 -14.12 -7.99 -16.15
N ALA A 436 -15.18 -8.22 -16.90
CA ALA A 436 -16.27 -7.26 -17.08
C ALA A 436 -17.00 -6.99 -15.75
N GLU A 437 -17.26 -8.04 -14.95
CA GLU A 437 -17.86 -7.90 -13.61
C GLU A 437 -16.93 -7.11 -12.66
N LEU A 438 -15.61 -7.36 -12.70
CA LEU A 438 -14.64 -6.62 -11.90
C LEU A 438 -14.51 -5.15 -12.35
N GLU A 439 -14.52 -4.88 -13.66
CA GLU A 439 -14.47 -3.53 -14.22
C GLU A 439 -15.78 -2.77 -13.98
N GLY A 440 -16.92 -3.41 -14.16
CA GLY A 440 -18.25 -2.83 -13.91
C GLY A 440 -18.46 -2.51 -12.42
N THR A 441 -17.98 -3.37 -11.54
CA THR A 441 -18.01 -3.13 -10.10
C THR A 441 -16.91 -2.18 -9.64
N ALA A 442 -15.78 -2.03 -10.36
CA ALA A 442 -14.73 -1.06 -10.08
C ALA A 442 -15.22 0.37 -10.38
N ALA A 443 -16.00 0.56 -11.44
CA ALA A 443 -16.64 1.84 -11.76
C ALA A 443 -17.66 2.26 -10.69
N ALA A 444 -18.38 1.29 -10.11
CA ALA A 444 -19.34 1.55 -9.02
C ALA A 444 -18.67 1.74 -7.64
N ALA A 445 -17.39 1.40 -7.51
CA ALA A 445 -16.63 1.37 -6.24
C ALA A 445 -15.32 2.15 -6.28
N SER A 446 -15.12 3.06 -7.28
CA SER A 446 -13.97 3.99 -7.29
C SER A 446 -13.88 4.87 -6.03
N GLY A 447 -14.79 4.62 -5.10
CA GLY A 447 -14.76 5.02 -3.72
C GLY A 447 -14.07 4.09 -2.72
N GLY A 448 -13.32 3.07 -3.07
CA GLY A 448 -12.70 2.23 -2.03
C GLY A 448 -11.87 1.08 -2.57
N GLU A 449 -10.63 1.30 -2.70
CA GLU A 449 -9.45 0.45 -2.52
C GLU A 449 -8.37 0.81 -3.55
N GLY A 450 -7.40 1.62 -3.10
CA GLY A 450 -6.19 1.89 -3.89
C GLY A 450 -5.27 0.66 -3.93
N GLU A 451 -5.57 -0.33 -4.75
CA GLU A 451 -4.57 -1.28 -5.20
C GLU A 451 -3.78 -0.66 -6.35
N LYS A 452 -2.49 -0.45 -6.09
CA LYS A 452 -1.51 -0.07 -7.11
C LYS A 452 -1.49 -1.11 -8.22
N LYS A 453 -2.24 -0.90 -9.29
CA LYS A 453 -1.95 -1.55 -10.58
C LYS A 453 -0.74 -0.85 -11.17
N MET A 454 0.39 -1.54 -11.21
CA MET A 454 1.50 -1.21 -12.12
C MET A 454 0.95 -1.21 -13.55
N ALA A 455 0.74 -0.03 -14.11
CA ALA A 455 0.36 0.14 -15.49
C ALA A 455 1.55 -0.22 -16.37
N LYS A 456 1.45 -1.33 -17.10
CA LYS A 456 2.31 -1.63 -18.24
C LYS A 456 2.08 -0.56 -19.30
N GLY A 457 3.12 0.18 -19.63
CA GLY A 457 3.12 1.15 -20.72
C GLY A 457 2.74 0.52 -22.04
N LYS A 458 1.59 0.90 -22.57
CA LYS A 458 1.25 0.70 -23.98
C LYS A 458 1.78 1.89 -24.75
N GLY A 459 2.78 1.63 -25.60
CA GLY A 459 3.21 2.57 -26.63
C GLY A 459 2.06 2.92 -27.58
N GLY A 460 1.52 4.11 -27.40
CA GLY A 460 0.49 4.64 -28.28
C GLY A 460 1.14 5.36 -29.46
N ALA A 461 1.06 4.78 -30.64
CA ALA A 461 1.43 5.42 -31.89
C ALA A 461 0.64 6.72 -32.09
N ARG A 462 1.30 7.85 -32.04
CA ARG A 462 0.76 9.16 -32.42
C ARG A 462 0.53 9.20 -33.92
N LYS A 463 -0.72 9.09 -34.35
CA LYS A 463 -1.15 9.50 -35.70
C LYS A 463 -1.08 11.02 -35.79
N ALA A 464 -0.16 11.53 -36.59
CA ALA A 464 -0.10 12.94 -36.98
C ALA A 464 -1.37 13.31 -37.76
N LYS A 465 -2.16 14.24 -37.22
CA LYS A 465 -3.21 14.93 -37.97
C LYS A 465 -2.59 16.11 -38.73
N ALA A 466 -2.65 16.05 -40.05
CA ALA A 466 -2.32 17.14 -40.94
C ALA A 466 -3.30 18.32 -40.72
N LYS A 467 -2.77 19.53 -40.62
CA LYS A 467 -3.52 20.77 -40.65
C LYS A 467 -3.96 21.05 -42.09
N PRO A 468 -5.19 21.51 -42.33
CA PRO A 468 -5.54 22.14 -43.61
C PRO A 468 -5.01 23.57 -43.66
N LYS A 469 -4.44 23.92 -44.78
CA LYS A 469 -4.09 25.30 -45.17
C LYS A 469 -5.35 26.12 -45.31
N SER A 470 -5.37 27.29 -44.68
CA SER A 470 -6.31 28.38 -45.02
C SER A 470 -5.77 29.13 -46.25
N GLU A 471 -6.54 29.14 -47.32
CA GLU A 471 -6.39 30.06 -48.43
C GLU A 471 -6.87 31.44 -47.97
N GLU A 472 -6.05 32.44 -48.24
CA GLU A 472 -6.42 33.84 -48.31
C GLU A 472 -7.15 34.10 -49.64
N ALA A 473 -8.21 34.83 -49.61
CA ALA A 473 -8.67 35.66 -50.72
C ALA A 473 -9.52 36.81 -50.19
N ASP A 474 -9.06 38.03 -50.51
CA ASP A 474 -9.65 39.39 -50.51
C ASP A 474 -10.25 39.96 -49.23
#